data_dc4c2627e607014983891a3beba32a18
#
_entry.id   dc4c2627e607014983891a3beba32a18
#
_cell.length_a   1.000
_cell.length_b   1.000
_cell.length_c   1.000
_cell.angle_alpha   90.00
_cell.angle_beta   90.00
_cell.angle_gamma   90.00
#
_symmetry.space_group_name_H-M   'P 1'
#
loop_
_entity.id
_entity.type
_entity.pdbx_description
1 polymer ?
#
loop_
_entity_poly.entity_id
_entity_poly.type
_entity_poly.pdbx_seq_one_letter_code
_entity_poly.pdbx_strand_id
1 'polypeptide(L)'
;LRVLQVDSGREWRGGQNQARLLCRELARERGVEQVLVTKRGSELARRAAADGTTVFEVPWGWGLDPRAWFRVNLAVSEFKPDILHAHDGHALWMAHKTLGDARLVATRRVDFHVGRFSTWRRADRIIAISTAVKNVLAADGVAATEISVVPDGIDPDEIRRSAEQPLNVRGQLGLPAGTRIAVNVAALVDHKDQLTLVRAAAHARPTDPDLHWIVAGEGELRGPLTAEITRLGLTDRVHLLGYVEAADALIRESDVFVMSSKEEGLGSVILNALALGKPVVATAAGGIPEILPADALVPVGDAVGLAGKVLDALSHPPSRMPFPERFTAATMSRGVLALYRSLL
;
A
#
# COMPACT_ATOMS: atom_id res chain seq x y z
N LEU A 1 12.49 -25.07 4.66
CA LEU A 1 12.46 -23.97 3.71
C LEU A 1 13.13 -22.75 4.33
N ARG A 2 14.22 -22.29 3.75
CA ARG A 2 14.99 -21.13 4.23
C ARG A 2 14.76 -19.95 3.30
N VAL A 3 14.19 -18.88 3.84
CA VAL A 3 13.80 -17.70 3.05
C VAL A 3 14.57 -16.46 3.53
N LEU A 4 15.29 -15.81 2.64
CA LEU A 4 15.91 -14.52 2.91
C LEU A 4 15.07 -13.43 2.24
N GLN A 5 14.42 -12.60 3.05
CA GLN A 5 13.63 -11.45 2.61
C GLN A 5 14.54 -10.24 2.49
N VAL A 6 14.43 -9.45 1.43
CA VAL A 6 15.25 -8.24 1.23
C VAL A 6 14.36 -7.05 0.91
N ASP A 7 14.44 -6.00 1.73
CA ASP A 7 13.75 -4.72 1.51
C ASP A 7 14.74 -3.57 1.72
N SER A 8 14.89 -2.71 0.71
CA SER A 8 15.82 -1.57 0.75
C SER A 8 15.16 -0.25 1.17
N GLY A 9 13.87 -0.28 1.48
CA GLY A 9 13.07 0.89 1.80
C GLY A 9 13.62 1.70 2.98
N ARG A 10 13.65 3.03 2.81
CA ARG A 10 14.16 3.96 3.82
C ARG A 10 13.06 4.50 4.71
N GLU A 11 11.89 4.65 4.12
CA GLU A 11 10.71 5.22 4.76
C GLU A 11 9.73 4.09 5.10
N TRP A 12 8.86 4.36 6.06
CA TRP A 12 7.75 3.48 6.37
C TRP A 12 6.58 3.77 5.44
N ARG A 13 6.32 2.85 4.52
CA ARG A 13 5.21 2.92 3.56
C ARG A 13 4.47 1.59 3.49
N GLY A 14 3.40 1.53 2.72
CA GLY A 14 2.59 0.31 2.55
C GLY A 14 3.42 -0.92 2.15
N GLY A 15 4.40 -0.77 1.25
CA GLY A 15 5.28 -1.88 0.83
C GLY A 15 6.08 -2.50 1.98
N GLN A 16 6.66 -1.67 2.85
CA GLN A 16 7.40 -2.13 4.03
C GLN A 16 6.49 -2.82 5.05
N ASN A 17 5.27 -2.32 5.22
CA ASN A 17 4.29 -3.00 6.06
C ASN A 17 3.90 -4.37 5.49
N GLN A 18 3.78 -4.50 4.16
CA GLN A 18 3.50 -5.78 3.52
C GLN A 18 4.65 -6.79 3.69
N ALA A 19 5.91 -6.34 3.57
CA ALA A 19 7.07 -7.18 3.87
C ALA A 19 7.08 -7.65 5.33
N ARG A 20 6.78 -6.75 6.28
CA ARG A 20 6.63 -7.07 7.71
C ARG A 20 5.54 -8.12 7.95
N LEU A 21 4.34 -7.89 7.40
CA LEU A 21 3.20 -8.79 7.56
C LEU A 21 3.49 -10.18 6.97
N LEU A 22 4.14 -10.25 5.82
CA LEU A 22 4.57 -11.51 5.23
C LEU A 22 5.56 -12.25 6.14
N CYS A 23 6.59 -11.55 6.65
CA CYS A 23 7.55 -12.14 7.58
C CYS A 23 6.87 -12.67 8.83
N ARG A 24 5.95 -11.88 9.42
CA ARG A 24 5.20 -12.28 10.63
C ARG A 24 4.36 -13.54 10.40
N GLU A 25 3.65 -13.62 9.28
CA GLU A 25 2.82 -14.79 8.98
C GLU A 25 3.67 -16.03 8.65
N LEU A 26 4.76 -15.87 7.89
CA LEU A 26 5.69 -16.98 7.59
C LEU A 26 6.38 -17.53 8.84
N ALA A 27 6.63 -16.71 9.87
CA ALA A 27 7.20 -17.17 11.13
C ALA A 27 6.29 -18.16 11.89
N ARG A 28 5.00 -18.20 11.58
CA ARG A 28 4.02 -19.13 12.16
C ARG A 28 4.01 -20.49 11.45
N GLU A 29 4.65 -20.59 10.28
CA GLU A 29 4.62 -21.77 9.44
C GLU A 29 5.72 -22.76 9.86
N ARG A 30 5.32 -24.02 10.14
CA ARG A 30 6.27 -25.06 10.52
C ARG A 30 7.23 -25.38 9.36
N GLY A 31 8.52 -25.46 9.69
CA GLY A 31 9.56 -25.80 8.73
C GLY A 31 9.95 -24.64 7.80
N VAL A 32 9.56 -23.40 8.15
CA VAL A 32 10.05 -22.18 7.49
C VAL A 32 11.01 -21.46 8.44
N GLU A 33 12.24 -21.28 8.01
CA GLU A 33 13.24 -20.41 8.63
C GLU A 33 13.38 -19.16 7.77
N GLN A 34 13.43 -17.98 8.37
CA GLN A 34 13.57 -16.75 7.61
C GLN A 34 14.41 -15.70 8.31
N VAL A 35 15.02 -14.85 7.48
CA VAL A 35 15.75 -13.65 7.91
C VAL A 35 15.30 -12.48 7.02
N LEU A 36 15.04 -11.35 7.64
CA LEU A 36 14.76 -10.09 6.93
C LEU A 36 16.03 -9.24 6.87
N VAL A 37 16.53 -9.01 5.67
CA VAL A 37 17.63 -8.07 5.41
C VAL A 37 17.02 -6.72 5.06
N THR A 38 17.29 -5.70 5.86
CA THR A 38 16.77 -4.35 5.63
C THR A 38 17.73 -3.26 6.10
N LYS A 39 17.39 -2.01 5.80
CA LYS A 39 18.23 -0.87 6.14
C LYS A 39 18.32 -0.71 7.67
N ARG A 40 19.56 -0.50 8.14
CA ARG A 40 19.85 -0.24 9.56
C ARG A 40 19.05 0.94 10.10
N GLY A 41 18.42 0.71 11.26
CA GLY A 41 17.61 1.72 11.96
C GLY A 41 16.33 2.12 11.22
N SER A 42 15.89 1.36 10.22
CA SER A 42 14.62 1.61 9.55
C SER A 42 13.43 1.25 10.44
N GLU A 43 12.29 1.88 10.21
CA GLU A 43 11.05 1.53 10.90
C GLU A 43 10.63 0.08 10.62
N LEU A 44 10.92 -0.43 9.42
CA LEU A 44 10.72 -1.84 9.09
C LEU A 44 11.55 -2.75 10.00
N ALA A 45 12.86 -2.45 10.20
CA ALA A 45 13.72 -3.23 11.08
C ALA A 45 13.15 -3.29 12.50
N ARG A 46 12.76 -2.13 13.05
CA ARG A 46 12.21 -2.01 14.41
C ARG A 46 10.91 -2.82 14.58
N ARG A 47 9.97 -2.65 13.65
CA ARG A 47 8.64 -3.32 13.73
C ARG A 47 8.74 -4.81 13.48
N ALA A 48 9.54 -5.25 12.52
CA ALA A 48 9.74 -6.67 12.23
C ALA A 48 10.42 -7.40 13.40
N ALA A 49 11.41 -6.77 14.03
CA ALA A 49 12.04 -7.30 15.24
C ALA A 49 11.05 -7.40 16.42
N ALA A 50 10.18 -6.40 16.57
CA ALA A 50 9.11 -6.43 17.59
C ALA A 50 8.09 -7.56 17.36
N ASP A 51 7.85 -7.93 16.09
CA ASP A 51 7.03 -9.09 15.71
C ASP A 51 7.77 -10.45 15.87
N GLY A 52 9.04 -10.45 16.32
CA GLY A 52 9.86 -11.65 16.49
C GLY A 52 10.57 -12.14 15.22
N THR A 53 10.58 -11.35 14.14
CA THR A 53 11.35 -11.68 12.93
C THR A 53 12.83 -11.47 13.16
N THR A 54 13.67 -12.43 12.77
CA THR A 54 15.14 -12.24 12.76
C THR A 54 15.52 -11.22 11.70
N VAL A 55 16.11 -10.09 12.13
CA VAL A 55 16.49 -8.98 11.25
C VAL A 55 18.00 -8.88 11.11
N PHE A 56 18.47 -8.81 9.87
CA PHE A 56 19.85 -8.53 9.52
C PHE A 56 19.95 -7.11 8.95
N GLU A 57 20.49 -6.20 9.75
CA GLU A 57 20.58 -4.79 9.39
C GLU A 57 21.78 -4.45 8.53
N VAL A 58 21.54 -3.74 7.42
CA VAL A 58 22.54 -3.36 6.43
C VAL A 58 22.68 -1.84 6.36
N PRO A 59 23.92 -1.29 6.29
CA PRO A 59 24.14 0.16 6.17
C PRO A 59 23.82 0.62 4.73
N TRP A 60 22.55 0.64 4.35
CA TRP A 60 22.12 0.98 3.00
C TRP A 60 22.20 2.49 2.75
N GLY A 61 23.18 2.91 1.91
CA GLY A 61 23.35 4.28 1.43
C GLY A 61 22.51 4.59 0.18
N TRP A 62 22.91 5.60 -0.60
CA TRP A 62 22.31 5.94 -1.89
C TRP A 62 22.98 5.12 -3.02
N GLY A 63 22.19 4.67 -3.98
CA GLY A 63 22.70 3.98 -5.18
C GLY A 63 23.38 2.65 -4.88
N LEU A 64 24.47 2.37 -5.59
CA LEU A 64 25.28 1.17 -5.42
C LEU A 64 26.23 1.36 -4.22
N ASP A 65 25.83 0.88 -3.04
CA ASP A 65 26.68 0.89 -1.85
C ASP A 65 27.44 -0.45 -1.74
N PRO A 66 28.76 -0.47 -1.96
CA PRO A 66 29.55 -1.70 -1.87
C PRO A 66 29.48 -2.36 -0.48
N ARG A 67 29.32 -1.55 0.58
CA ARG A 67 29.18 -2.05 1.96
C ARG A 67 27.86 -2.77 2.15
N ALA A 68 26.77 -2.24 1.57
CA ALA A 68 25.49 -2.89 1.55
C ALA A 68 25.55 -4.21 0.77
N TRP A 69 26.15 -4.20 -0.42
CA TRP A 69 26.33 -5.41 -1.23
C TRP A 69 27.13 -6.49 -0.48
N PHE A 70 28.26 -6.13 0.13
CA PHE A 70 29.06 -7.07 0.92
C PHE A 70 28.25 -7.67 2.08
N ARG A 71 27.48 -6.85 2.79
CA ARG A 71 26.67 -7.31 3.92
C ARG A 71 25.50 -8.20 3.49
N VAL A 72 24.84 -7.91 2.36
CA VAL A 72 23.80 -8.78 1.80
C VAL A 72 24.42 -10.12 1.35
N ASN A 73 25.58 -10.08 0.71
CA ASN A 73 26.30 -11.27 0.29
C ASN A 73 26.72 -12.15 1.49
N LEU A 74 27.16 -11.52 2.58
CA LEU A 74 27.45 -12.20 3.84
C LEU A 74 26.20 -12.90 4.39
N ALA A 75 25.06 -12.20 4.45
CA ALA A 75 23.80 -12.77 4.90
C ALA A 75 23.37 -13.97 4.04
N VAL A 76 23.52 -13.89 2.72
CA VAL A 76 23.23 -15.02 1.80
C VAL A 76 24.16 -16.19 2.06
N SER A 77 25.47 -15.95 2.21
CA SER A 77 26.47 -17.00 2.41
C SER A 77 26.34 -17.72 3.77
N GLU A 78 26.01 -16.99 4.82
CA GLU A 78 25.80 -17.54 6.16
C GLU A 78 24.46 -18.26 6.30
N PHE A 79 23.39 -17.64 5.80
CA PHE A 79 22.04 -18.17 5.91
C PHE A 79 21.74 -19.28 4.89
N LYS A 80 22.40 -19.29 3.72
CA LYS A 80 22.20 -20.27 2.62
C LYS A 80 20.70 -20.48 2.31
N PRO A 81 20.02 -19.42 1.84
CA PRO A 81 18.58 -19.52 1.57
C PRO A 81 18.26 -20.43 0.38
N ASP A 82 17.11 -21.10 0.43
CA ASP A 82 16.49 -21.74 -0.72
C ASP A 82 15.82 -20.69 -1.62
N ILE A 83 15.23 -19.66 -0.99
CA ILE A 83 14.55 -18.54 -1.65
C ILE A 83 15.16 -17.20 -1.21
N LEU A 84 15.46 -16.37 -2.18
CA LEU A 84 15.84 -14.96 -2.00
C LEU A 84 14.69 -14.09 -2.53
N HIS A 85 13.95 -13.44 -1.63
CA HIS A 85 12.76 -12.66 -2.00
C HIS A 85 12.98 -11.16 -1.85
N ALA A 86 12.93 -10.42 -2.96
CA ALA A 86 13.09 -8.96 -3.00
C ALA A 86 11.73 -8.24 -3.01
N HIS A 87 11.57 -7.25 -2.14
CA HIS A 87 10.32 -6.48 -1.98
C HIS A 87 10.26 -5.16 -2.74
N ASP A 88 11.37 -4.73 -3.31
CA ASP A 88 11.48 -3.53 -4.14
C ASP A 88 12.54 -3.68 -5.24
N GLY A 89 12.58 -2.75 -6.20
CA GLY A 89 13.47 -2.84 -7.36
C GLY A 89 14.95 -2.73 -7.01
N HIS A 90 15.32 -1.97 -5.97
CA HIS A 90 16.71 -1.86 -5.53
C HIS A 90 17.14 -3.11 -4.76
N ALA A 91 16.28 -3.64 -3.90
CA ALA A 91 16.49 -4.94 -3.25
C ALA A 91 16.65 -6.06 -4.29
N LEU A 92 15.82 -6.06 -5.35
CA LEU A 92 15.92 -7.02 -6.45
C LEU A 92 17.26 -6.94 -7.20
N TRP A 93 17.73 -5.71 -7.49
CA TRP A 93 19.02 -5.53 -8.13
C TRP A 93 20.15 -6.09 -7.25
N MET A 94 20.12 -5.82 -5.94
CA MET A 94 21.09 -6.30 -4.98
C MET A 94 21.03 -7.84 -4.86
N ALA A 95 19.83 -8.38 -4.68
CA ALA A 95 19.59 -9.81 -4.56
C ALA A 95 20.09 -10.60 -5.78
N HIS A 96 19.80 -10.09 -7.00
CA HIS A 96 20.30 -10.71 -8.23
C HIS A 96 21.82 -10.83 -8.30
N LYS A 97 22.56 -9.90 -7.68
CA LYS A 97 24.04 -9.91 -7.65
C LYS A 97 24.62 -10.79 -6.54
N THR A 98 23.81 -11.27 -5.61
CA THR A 98 24.22 -12.06 -4.44
C THR A 98 23.53 -13.43 -4.37
N LEU A 99 22.85 -13.85 -5.45
CA LEU A 99 21.87 -14.93 -5.49
C LEU A 99 22.40 -16.29 -4.97
N GLY A 100 23.65 -16.65 -5.24
CA GLY A 100 24.14 -18.01 -4.97
C GLY A 100 23.29 -19.05 -5.71
N ASP A 101 22.92 -20.13 -5.00
CA ASP A 101 22.06 -21.20 -5.52
C ASP A 101 20.55 -21.00 -5.24
N ALA A 102 20.19 -19.89 -4.57
CA ALA A 102 18.79 -19.59 -4.20
C ALA A 102 17.92 -19.26 -5.43
N ARG A 103 16.63 -19.56 -5.36
CA ARG A 103 15.65 -19.06 -6.32
C ARG A 103 15.28 -17.61 -6.02
N LEU A 104 15.29 -16.77 -7.04
CA LEU A 104 15.01 -15.33 -6.93
C LEU A 104 13.53 -15.04 -7.16
N VAL A 105 12.87 -14.58 -6.11
CA VAL A 105 11.48 -14.11 -6.16
C VAL A 105 11.47 -12.60 -5.96
N ALA A 106 10.58 -11.90 -6.67
CA ALA A 106 10.40 -10.45 -6.48
C ALA A 106 8.93 -10.09 -6.40
N THR A 107 8.55 -9.21 -5.47
CA THR A 107 7.17 -8.68 -5.41
C THR A 107 7.09 -7.30 -6.04
N ARG A 108 6.20 -7.16 -7.02
CA ARG A 108 5.89 -5.88 -7.71
C ARG A 108 4.60 -5.29 -7.15
N ARG A 109 4.70 -4.09 -6.54
CA ARG A 109 3.57 -3.40 -5.88
C ARG A 109 3.07 -2.16 -6.61
N VAL A 110 3.66 -1.85 -7.76
CA VAL A 110 3.31 -0.68 -8.58
C VAL A 110 3.01 -1.09 -10.00
N ASP A 111 2.11 -0.39 -10.65
CA ASP A 111 1.64 -0.60 -12.02
C ASP A 111 2.39 0.24 -13.07
N PHE A 112 3.55 0.82 -12.70
CA PHE A 112 4.42 1.52 -13.65
C PHE A 112 5.13 0.54 -14.59
N HIS A 113 5.35 0.96 -15.83
CA HIS A 113 6.07 0.19 -16.83
C HIS A 113 7.53 -0.12 -16.43
N VAL A 114 8.00 -1.29 -16.81
CA VAL A 114 9.40 -1.71 -16.61
C VAL A 114 10.17 -1.65 -17.94
N GLY A 115 11.35 -1.04 -17.91
CA GLY A 115 12.18 -0.93 -19.11
C GLY A 115 12.70 -2.30 -19.60
N ARG A 116 13.06 -2.36 -20.88
CA ARG A 116 13.56 -3.57 -21.56
C ARG A 116 14.74 -4.24 -20.86
N PHE A 117 15.59 -3.48 -20.18
CA PHE A 117 16.78 -3.96 -19.46
C PHE A 117 16.58 -4.02 -17.94
N SER A 118 15.35 -4.00 -17.51
CA SER A 118 15.00 -4.02 -16.08
C SER A 118 15.42 -5.31 -15.39
N THR A 119 15.92 -5.19 -14.15
CA THR A 119 16.27 -6.33 -13.30
C THR A 119 15.07 -7.23 -12.99
N TRP A 120 13.83 -6.73 -13.13
CA TRP A 120 12.62 -7.53 -12.95
C TRP A 120 12.59 -8.78 -13.80
N ARG A 121 13.20 -8.75 -14.98
CA ARG A 121 13.34 -9.91 -15.91
C ARG A 121 14.37 -10.95 -15.46
N ARG A 122 15.03 -10.75 -14.32
CA ARG A 122 16.04 -11.66 -13.75
C ARG A 122 15.49 -12.51 -12.62
N ALA A 123 14.28 -12.23 -12.16
CA ALA A 123 13.64 -13.04 -11.14
C ALA A 123 13.13 -14.36 -11.76
N ASP A 124 13.31 -15.48 -11.04
CA ASP A 124 12.72 -16.78 -11.41
C ASP A 124 11.20 -16.72 -11.34
N ARG A 125 10.67 -15.84 -10.46
CA ARG A 125 9.24 -15.59 -10.33
C ARG A 125 8.97 -14.18 -9.84
N ILE A 126 7.98 -13.52 -10.46
CA ILE A 126 7.48 -12.24 -9.99
C ILE A 126 6.10 -12.42 -9.36
N ILE A 127 5.93 -11.94 -8.15
CA ILE A 127 4.63 -11.77 -7.52
C ILE A 127 4.09 -10.41 -7.91
N ALA A 128 2.99 -10.39 -8.66
CA ALA A 128 2.19 -9.19 -8.92
C ALA A 128 1.08 -9.11 -7.89
N ILE A 129 0.90 -7.95 -7.24
CA ILE A 129 -0.12 -7.81 -6.19
C ILE A 129 -1.54 -7.67 -6.72
N SER A 130 -1.71 -7.58 -8.04
CA SER A 130 -3.00 -7.52 -8.72
C SER A 130 -2.88 -8.03 -10.15
N THR A 131 -4.02 -8.32 -10.77
CA THR A 131 -4.09 -8.64 -12.21
C THR A 131 -3.67 -7.42 -13.04
N ALA A 132 -3.97 -6.21 -12.60
CA ALA A 132 -3.53 -4.98 -13.25
C ALA A 132 -2.00 -4.92 -13.34
N VAL A 133 -1.29 -5.14 -12.22
CA VAL A 133 0.19 -5.19 -12.19
C VAL A 133 0.72 -6.31 -13.07
N LYS A 134 0.09 -7.51 -13.06
CA LYS A 134 0.46 -8.61 -13.95
C LYS A 134 0.35 -8.20 -15.42
N ASN A 135 -0.75 -7.54 -15.81
CA ASN A 135 -0.98 -7.13 -17.19
C ASN A 135 0.06 -6.12 -17.68
N VAL A 136 0.46 -5.17 -16.82
CA VAL A 136 1.55 -4.22 -17.13
C VAL A 136 2.87 -4.97 -17.35
N LEU A 137 3.25 -5.87 -16.46
CA LEU A 137 4.47 -6.67 -16.60
C LEU A 137 4.47 -7.52 -17.88
N ALA A 138 3.33 -8.13 -18.21
CA ALA A 138 3.18 -8.95 -19.42
C ALA A 138 3.26 -8.08 -20.68
N ALA A 139 2.63 -6.89 -20.69
CA ALA A 139 2.73 -5.92 -21.77
C ALA A 139 4.17 -5.43 -21.99
N ASP A 140 4.94 -5.31 -20.90
CA ASP A 140 6.38 -5.01 -20.95
C ASP A 140 7.24 -6.20 -21.37
N GLY A 141 6.62 -7.37 -21.66
CA GLY A 141 7.27 -8.56 -22.20
C GLY A 141 7.93 -9.46 -21.14
N VAL A 142 7.47 -9.42 -19.91
CA VAL A 142 7.74 -10.49 -18.93
C VAL A 142 6.83 -11.68 -19.26
N ALA A 143 7.38 -12.89 -19.30
CA ALA A 143 6.57 -14.07 -19.64
C ALA A 143 5.45 -14.27 -18.61
N ALA A 144 4.22 -14.48 -19.07
CA ALA A 144 3.06 -14.65 -18.18
C ALA A 144 3.22 -15.83 -17.20
N THR A 145 4.02 -16.84 -17.59
CA THR A 145 4.37 -18.00 -16.77
C THR A 145 5.32 -17.67 -15.63
N GLU A 146 6.04 -16.55 -15.72
CA GLU A 146 6.94 -16.05 -14.68
C GLU A 146 6.23 -15.13 -13.67
N ILE A 147 4.95 -14.79 -13.92
CA ILE A 147 4.18 -13.87 -13.09
C ILE A 147 3.06 -14.62 -12.36
N SER A 148 3.10 -14.57 -11.04
CA SER A 148 2.02 -15.09 -10.19
C SER A 148 1.28 -13.94 -9.52
N VAL A 149 -0.05 -13.97 -9.47
CA VAL A 149 -0.84 -12.94 -8.77
C VAL A 149 -1.07 -13.39 -7.34
N VAL A 150 -0.52 -12.65 -6.39
CA VAL A 150 -0.78 -12.82 -4.95
C VAL A 150 -1.05 -11.43 -4.38
N PRO A 151 -2.30 -11.10 -4.06
CA PRO A 151 -2.64 -9.79 -3.52
C PRO A 151 -1.96 -9.51 -2.18
N ASP A 152 -1.61 -8.24 -1.96
CA ASP A 152 -1.24 -7.76 -0.63
C ASP A 152 -2.40 -7.98 0.35
N GLY A 153 -2.06 -8.24 1.61
CA GLY A 153 -3.04 -8.50 2.66
C GLY A 153 -2.83 -7.62 3.88
N ILE A 154 -3.87 -7.50 4.69
CA ILE A 154 -3.80 -6.83 6.00
C ILE A 154 -4.21 -7.78 7.12
N ASP A 155 -3.91 -7.41 8.35
CA ASP A 155 -4.50 -8.00 9.54
C ASP A 155 -5.66 -7.10 10.01
N PRO A 156 -6.93 -7.48 9.76
CA PRO A 156 -8.08 -6.65 10.11
C PRO A 156 -8.18 -6.36 11.62
N ASP A 157 -7.71 -7.28 12.46
CA ASP A 157 -7.75 -7.07 13.91
C ASP A 157 -6.65 -6.11 14.37
N GLU A 158 -5.47 -6.13 13.74
CA GLU A 158 -4.43 -5.12 13.97
C GLU A 158 -4.93 -3.73 13.58
N ILE A 159 -5.60 -3.59 12.42
CA ILE A 159 -6.20 -2.32 11.98
C ILE A 159 -7.27 -1.83 12.96
N ARG A 160 -8.12 -2.70 13.46
CA ARG A 160 -9.14 -2.31 14.45
C ARG A 160 -8.50 -1.85 15.76
N ARG A 161 -7.47 -2.57 16.24
CA ARG A 161 -6.74 -2.18 17.46
C ARG A 161 -5.99 -0.86 17.29
N SER A 162 -5.32 -0.64 16.15
CA SER A 162 -4.61 0.62 15.87
C SER A 162 -5.53 1.83 15.83
N ALA A 163 -6.81 1.61 15.51
CA ALA A 163 -7.82 2.65 15.47
C ALA A 163 -8.55 2.87 16.82
N GLU A 164 -8.25 2.12 17.88
CA GLU A 164 -9.01 2.21 19.16
C GLU A 164 -8.86 3.55 19.85
N GLN A 165 -7.68 4.14 19.77
CA GLN A 165 -7.45 5.47 20.38
C GLN A 165 -7.96 6.55 19.40
N PRO A 166 -8.95 7.36 19.82
CA PRO A 166 -9.50 8.38 18.96
C PRO A 166 -8.50 9.49 18.69
N LEU A 167 -8.44 9.94 17.44
CA LEU A 167 -7.64 11.10 17.02
C LEU A 167 -8.32 12.41 17.40
N ASN A 168 -9.66 12.40 17.56
CA ASN A 168 -10.50 13.57 17.79
C ASN A 168 -10.33 14.63 16.68
N VAL A 169 -10.36 14.21 15.43
CA VAL A 169 -10.12 15.08 14.27
C VAL A 169 -11.13 16.24 14.18
N ARG A 170 -12.40 15.98 14.53
CA ARG A 170 -13.43 17.05 14.58
C ARG A 170 -13.06 18.13 15.58
N GLY A 171 -12.65 17.75 16.80
CA GLY A 171 -12.21 18.69 17.82
C GLY A 171 -10.95 19.48 17.43
N GLN A 172 -9.96 18.81 16.83
CA GLN A 172 -8.73 19.46 16.35
C GLN A 172 -9.00 20.51 15.25
N LEU A 173 -10.01 20.28 14.41
CA LEU A 173 -10.41 21.20 13.34
C LEU A 173 -11.49 22.21 13.79
N GLY A 174 -11.94 22.17 15.06
CA GLY A 174 -13.01 23.05 15.55
C GLY A 174 -14.38 22.77 14.92
N LEU A 175 -14.61 21.54 14.43
CA LEU A 175 -15.83 21.14 13.76
C LEU A 175 -16.89 20.62 14.77
N PRO A 176 -18.18 20.88 14.54
CA PRO A 176 -19.25 20.27 15.32
C PRO A 176 -19.19 18.75 15.33
N ALA A 177 -19.62 18.10 16.41
CA ALA A 177 -19.56 16.66 16.57
C ALA A 177 -20.28 15.86 15.48
N GLY A 178 -21.37 16.42 14.90
CA GLY A 178 -22.16 15.79 13.83
C GLY A 178 -21.65 16.08 12.41
N THR A 179 -20.55 16.81 12.25
CA THR A 179 -19.99 17.12 10.92
C THR A 179 -19.60 15.86 10.17
N ARG A 180 -20.08 15.73 8.92
CA ARG A 180 -19.71 14.61 8.04
C ARG A 180 -18.31 14.81 7.45
N ILE A 181 -17.53 13.73 7.39
CA ILE A 181 -16.13 13.75 6.94
C ILE A 181 -15.90 12.70 5.85
N ALA A 182 -15.48 13.16 4.68
CA ALA A 182 -14.86 12.33 3.65
C ALA A 182 -13.33 12.36 3.82
N VAL A 183 -12.68 11.20 3.92
CA VAL A 183 -11.24 11.12 4.16
C VAL A 183 -10.49 10.47 3.01
N ASN A 184 -9.33 11.02 2.67
CA ASN A 184 -8.31 10.41 1.82
C ASN A 184 -7.02 10.27 2.60
N VAL A 185 -6.38 9.12 2.51
CA VAL A 185 -5.06 8.85 3.11
C VAL A 185 -4.13 8.35 2.02
N ALA A 186 -3.25 9.21 1.54
CA ALA A 186 -2.28 8.90 0.50
C ALA A 186 -1.16 9.94 0.44
N ALA A 187 0.02 9.55 -0.08
CA ALA A 187 1.06 10.52 -0.44
C ALA A 187 0.54 11.53 -1.46
N LEU A 188 0.96 12.80 -1.35
CA LEU A 188 0.54 13.89 -2.25
C LEU A 188 1.43 13.90 -3.51
N VAL A 189 1.19 12.93 -4.40
CA VAL A 189 1.93 12.71 -5.64
C VAL A 189 0.98 12.53 -6.82
N ASP A 190 1.46 12.76 -8.05
CA ASP A 190 0.61 12.88 -9.25
C ASP A 190 -0.35 11.69 -9.45
N HIS A 191 0.14 10.47 -9.31
CA HIS A 191 -0.68 9.28 -9.56
C HIS A 191 -1.79 9.05 -8.52
N LYS A 192 -1.79 9.77 -7.37
CA LYS A 192 -2.89 9.74 -6.38
C LYS A 192 -4.02 10.73 -6.67
N ASP A 193 -3.77 11.69 -7.56
CA ASP A 193 -4.75 12.63 -8.12
C ASP A 193 -5.71 13.28 -7.11
N GLN A 194 -5.17 13.81 -6.02
CA GLN A 194 -5.98 14.54 -5.06
C GLN A 194 -6.58 15.84 -5.66
N LEU A 195 -6.10 16.30 -6.82
CA LEU A 195 -6.75 17.40 -7.55
C LEU A 195 -8.17 17.03 -7.97
N THR A 196 -8.40 15.82 -8.46
CA THR A 196 -9.75 15.30 -8.75
C THR A 196 -10.59 15.24 -7.48
N LEU A 197 -10.03 14.85 -6.33
CA LEU A 197 -10.74 14.86 -5.05
C LEU A 197 -11.13 16.28 -4.61
N VAL A 198 -10.23 17.27 -4.72
CA VAL A 198 -10.53 18.67 -4.40
C VAL A 198 -11.65 19.23 -5.31
N ARG A 199 -11.63 18.88 -6.60
CA ARG A 199 -12.71 19.24 -7.53
C ARG A 199 -14.04 18.54 -7.19
N ALA A 200 -13.98 17.28 -6.75
CA ALA A 200 -15.17 16.57 -6.26
C ALA A 200 -15.77 17.29 -5.04
N ALA A 201 -14.95 17.80 -4.13
CA ALA A 201 -15.43 18.60 -2.99
C ALA A 201 -16.19 19.86 -3.46
N ALA A 202 -15.71 20.55 -4.52
CA ALA A 202 -16.43 21.68 -5.11
C ALA A 202 -17.77 21.27 -5.69
N HIS A 203 -17.86 20.12 -6.34
CA HIS A 203 -19.11 19.59 -6.91
C HIS A 203 -20.09 19.12 -5.83
N ALA A 204 -19.62 18.60 -4.70
CA ALA A 204 -20.47 18.17 -3.60
C ALA A 204 -21.05 19.34 -2.78
N ARG A 205 -20.36 20.49 -2.71
CA ARG A 205 -20.71 21.64 -1.86
C ARG A 205 -22.14 22.17 -2.04
N PRO A 206 -22.71 22.30 -3.26
CA PRO A 206 -24.08 22.78 -3.41
C PRO A 206 -25.13 21.86 -2.78
N THR A 207 -24.87 20.55 -2.72
CA THR A 207 -25.77 19.55 -2.17
C THR A 207 -25.56 19.34 -0.68
N ASP A 208 -24.31 19.37 -0.23
CA ASP A 208 -23.91 19.19 1.18
C ASP A 208 -22.85 20.22 1.56
N PRO A 209 -23.28 21.45 1.93
CA PRO A 209 -22.37 22.54 2.28
C PRO A 209 -21.57 22.27 3.56
N ASP A 210 -22.01 21.34 4.41
CA ASP A 210 -21.38 21.01 5.70
C ASP A 210 -20.48 19.77 5.64
N LEU A 211 -20.32 19.18 4.46
CA LEU A 211 -19.38 18.08 4.26
C LEU A 211 -17.94 18.60 4.25
N HIS A 212 -17.11 18.05 5.13
CA HIS A 212 -15.68 18.34 5.18
C HIS A 212 -14.87 17.21 4.53
N TRP A 213 -13.83 17.60 3.82
CA TRP A 213 -12.90 16.68 3.16
C TRP A 213 -11.54 16.77 3.83
N ILE A 214 -11.01 15.64 4.24
CA ILE A 214 -9.71 15.55 4.92
C ILE A 214 -8.76 14.75 4.05
N VAL A 215 -7.61 15.35 3.78
CA VAL A 215 -6.52 14.71 3.03
C VAL A 215 -5.34 14.57 3.96
N ALA A 216 -4.99 13.32 4.30
CA ALA A 216 -3.86 12.97 5.13
C ALA A 216 -2.71 12.41 4.27
N GLY A 217 -1.56 13.03 4.34
CA GLY A 217 -0.35 12.67 3.62
C GLY A 217 0.52 13.87 3.32
N GLU A 218 1.75 13.59 2.92
CA GLU A 218 2.73 14.58 2.49
C GLU A 218 3.21 14.28 1.06
N GLY A 219 3.72 15.29 0.38
CA GLY A 219 4.29 15.15 -0.95
C GLY A 219 4.38 16.47 -1.72
N GLU A 220 4.93 16.39 -2.91
CA GLU A 220 5.23 17.53 -3.79
C GLU A 220 3.97 18.30 -4.23
N LEU A 221 2.80 17.68 -4.23
CA LEU A 221 1.55 18.32 -4.65
C LEU A 221 0.87 19.15 -3.55
N ARG A 222 1.45 19.29 -2.35
CA ARG A 222 0.85 20.12 -1.28
C ARG A 222 0.59 21.55 -1.74
N GLY A 223 1.56 22.18 -2.40
CA GLY A 223 1.42 23.55 -2.93
C GLY A 223 0.31 23.68 -3.98
N PRO A 224 0.37 22.88 -5.07
CA PRO A 224 -0.70 22.83 -6.07
C PRO A 224 -2.09 22.56 -5.50
N LEU A 225 -2.23 21.66 -4.55
CA LEU A 225 -3.51 21.37 -3.88
C LEU A 225 -4.02 22.58 -3.08
N THR A 226 -3.14 23.24 -2.31
CA THR A 226 -3.50 24.46 -1.57
C THR A 226 -3.99 25.56 -2.51
N ALA A 227 -3.31 25.75 -3.64
CA ALA A 227 -3.72 26.73 -4.64
C ALA A 227 -5.10 26.42 -5.24
N GLU A 228 -5.36 25.15 -5.58
CA GLU A 228 -6.66 24.72 -6.12
C GLU A 228 -7.80 24.85 -5.10
N ILE A 229 -7.56 24.49 -3.83
CA ILE A 229 -8.48 24.66 -2.71
C ILE A 229 -8.87 26.15 -2.58
N THR A 230 -7.89 27.05 -2.60
CA THR A 230 -8.13 28.50 -2.51
C THR A 230 -8.89 29.00 -3.73
N ARG A 231 -8.50 28.60 -4.94
CA ARG A 231 -9.15 28.98 -6.20
C ARG A 231 -10.63 28.60 -6.23
N LEU A 232 -10.98 27.44 -5.65
CA LEU A 232 -12.35 26.94 -5.58
C LEU A 232 -13.13 27.43 -4.34
N GLY A 233 -12.52 28.26 -3.47
CA GLY A 233 -13.15 28.78 -2.26
C GLY A 233 -13.46 27.70 -1.24
N LEU A 234 -12.61 26.66 -1.11
CA LEU A 234 -12.82 25.50 -0.25
C LEU A 234 -11.93 25.47 1.00
N THR A 235 -11.32 26.57 1.36
CA THR A 235 -10.36 26.66 2.48
C THR A 235 -10.97 26.29 3.84
N ASP A 236 -12.27 26.42 3.96
CA ASP A 236 -13.07 26.06 5.14
C ASP A 236 -13.63 24.62 5.08
N ARG A 237 -13.46 23.92 3.98
CA ARG A 237 -14.06 22.58 3.73
C ARG A 237 -13.06 21.49 3.41
N VAL A 238 -11.90 21.82 2.86
CA VAL A 238 -10.85 20.86 2.50
C VAL A 238 -9.61 21.09 3.34
N HIS A 239 -9.22 20.09 4.14
CA HIS A 239 -8.15 20.18 5.12
C HIS A 239 -6.98 19.27 4.74
N LEU A 240 -5.80 19.84 4.49
CA LEU A 240 -4.56 19.10 4.26
C LEU A 240 -3.82 18.91 5.59
N LEU A 241 -3.99 17.74 6.24
CA LEU A 241 -3.45 17.50 7.58
C LEU A 241 -1.94 17.23 7.61
N GLY A 242 -1.34 16.92 6.44
CA GLY A 242 0.02 16.42 6.44
C GLY A 242 0.10 14.93 6.82
N TYR A 243 1.29 14.47 7.21
CA TYR A 243 1.46 13.10 7.66
C TYR A 243 0.71 12.84 8.97
N VAL A 244 -0.11 11.80 8.97
CA VAL A 244 -0.87 11.35 10.15
C VAL A 244 -0.42 9.94 10.50
N GLU A 245 0.23 9.78 11.65
CA GLU A 245 0.69 8.46 12.11
C GLU A 245 -0.47 7.52 12.44
N ALA A 246 -1.51 8.05 13.11
CA ALA A 246 -2.73 7.32 13.46
C ALA A 246 -3.76 7.32 12.32
N ALA A 247 -3.34 6.95 11.09
CA ALA A 247 -4.20 6.98 9.91
C ALA A 247 -5.46 6.10 10.05
N ASP A 248 -5.36 4.96 10.72
CA ASP A 248 -6.51 4.06 10.95
C ASP A 248 -7.55 4.71 11.89
N ALA A 249 -7.10 5.46 12.91
CA ALA A 249 -7.99 6.22 13.77
C ALA A 249 -8.69 7.34 12.99
N LEU A 250 -7.98 8.04 12.11
CA LEU A 250 -8.56 9.05 11.21
C LEU A 250 -9.62 8.43 10.30
N ILE A 251 -9.34 7.28 9.68
CA ILE A 251 -10.31 6.56 8.85
C ILE A 251 -11.51 6.14 9.70
N ARG A 252 -11.31 5.64 10.92
CA ARG A 252 -12.41 5.26 11.83
C ARG A 252 -13.32 6.44 12.18
N GLU A 253 -12.78 7.63 12.36
CA GLU A 253 -13.54 8.85 12.67
C GLU A 253 -14.23 9.48 11.47
N SER A 254 -13.91 9.06 10.25
CA SER A 254 -14.58 9.55 9.03
C SER A 254 -15.91 8.81 8.76
N ASP A 255 -16.71 9.38 7.86
CA ASP A 255 -17.97 8.82 7.45
C ASP A 255 -17.87 8.07 6.12
N VAL A 256 -16.92 8.47 5.25
CA VAL A 256 -16.62 7.80 3.99
C VAL A 256 -15.12 7.92 3.68
N PHE A 257 -14.53 6.84 3.17
CA PHE A 257 -13.18 6.83 2.65
C PHE A 257 -13.20 7.06 1.13
N VAL A 258 -12.34 7.95 0.64
CA VAL A 258 -12.32 8.33 -0.79
C VAL A 258 -10.92 8.14 -1.37
N MET A 259 -10.82 7.48 -2.54
CA MET A 259 -9.57 7.36 -3.27
C MET A 259 -9.74 7.81 -4.73
N SER A 260 -8.93 8.77 -5.16
CA SER A 260 -9.02 9.43 -6.47
C SER A 260 -7.92 9.06 -7.45
N SER A 261 -7.13 8.02 -7.15
CA SER A 261 -5.91 7.66 -7.88
C SER A 261 -6.12 7.53 -9.40
N LYS A 262 -5.09 7.91 -10.18
CA LYS A 262 -4.98 7.63 -11.63
C LYS A 262 -4.36 6.26 -11.88
N GLU A 263 -3.41 5.89 -11.03
CA GLU A 263 -2.65 4.63 -11.10
C GLU A 263 -2.54 4.06 -9.69
N GLU A 264 -2.76 2.74 -9.57
CA GLU A 264 -2.72 2.06 -8.28
C GLU A 264 -2.40 0.58 -8.45
N GLY A 265 -1.37 0.09 -7.79
CA GLY A 265 -1.04 -1.32 -7.82
C GLY A 265 -2.18 -2.20 -7.29
N LEU A 266 -2.70 -1.88 -6.11
CA LEU A 266 -3.87 -2.53 -5.51
C LEU A 266 -4.74 -1.55 -4.72
N GLY A 267 -4.14 -0.56 -4.04
CA GLY A 267 -4.88 0.36 -3.16
C GLY A 267 -5.07 -0.21 -1.75
N SER A 268 -4.02 -0.75 -1.15
CA SER A 268 -4.11 -1.48 0.12
C SER A 268 -4.71 -0.68 1.28
N VAL A 269 -4.64 0.66 1.28
CA VAL A 269 -5.31 1.50 2.30
C VAL A 269 -6.84 1.40 2.23
N ILE A 270 -7.42 1.05 1.08
CA ILE A 270 -8.85 0.72 0.96
C ILE A 270 -9.20 -0.45 1.87
N LEU A 271 -8.31 -1.42 1.98
CA LEU A 271 -8.51 -2.58 2.86
C LEU A 271 -8.63 -2.17 4.33
N ASN A 272 -7.86 -1.14 4.76
CA ASN A 272 -7.98 -0.60 6.12
C ASN A 272 -9.37 0.01 6.35
N ALA A 273 -9.88 0.79 5.39
CA ALA A 273 -11.21 1.36 5.48
C ALA A 273 -12.31 0.28 5.54
N LEU A 274 -12.20 -0.76 4.70
CA LEU A 274 -13.12 -1.91 4.74
C LEU A 274 -13.05 -2.68 6.05
N ALA A 275 -11.83 -2.90 6.63
CA ALA A 275 -11.67 -3.56 7.91
C ALA A 275 -12.30 -2.77 9.07
N LEU A 276 -12.34 -1.44 8.95
CA LEU A 276 -13.00 -0.52 9.88
C LEU A 276 -14.51 -0.35 9.59
N GLY A 277 -15.03 -1.04 8.56
CA GLY A 277 -16.44 -1.01 8.20
C GLY A 277 -16.88 0.32 7.60
N LYS A 278 -15.98 1.06 6.95
CA LYS A 278 -16.30 2.34 6.31
C LYS A 278 -16.80 2.14 4.89
N PRO A 279 -17.80 2.93 4.44
CA PRO A 279 -18.08 3.11 3.03
C PRO A 279 -16.82 3.57 2.29
N VAL A 280 -16.60 3.05 1.08
CA VAL A 280 -15.47 3.42 0.23
C VAL A 280 -15.99 3.82 -1.14
N VAL A 281 -15.50 4.96 -1.63
CA VAL A 281 -15.71 5.42 -3.01
C VAL A 281 -14.34 5.63 -3.65
N ALA A 282 -14.14 5.09 -4.85
CA ALA A 282 -12.84 5.20 -5.49
C ALA A 282 -12.93 5.32 -7.02
N THR A 283 -11.84 5.78 -7.63
CA THR A 283 -11.64 5.67 -9.07
C THR A 283 -11.31 4.21 -9.46
N ALA A 284 -11.71 3.81 -10.66
CA ALA A 284 -11.42 2.48 -11.22
C ALA A 284 -9.96 2.39 -11.73
N ALA A 285 -8.99 2.77 -10.89
CA ALA A 285 -7.57 2.79 -11.23
C ALA A 285 -6.89 1.47 -10.89
N GLY A 286 -6.06 0.96 -11.80
CA GLY A 286 -5.18 -0.20 -11.56
C GLY A 286 -5.90 -1.39 -10.94
N GLY A 287 -5.43 -1.83 -9.76
CA GLY A 287 -5.99 -2.97 -9.02
C GLY A 287 -7.21 -2.65 -8.14
N ILE A 288 -7.66 -1.39 -8.04
CA ILE A 288 -8.82 -1.02 -7.18
C ILE A 288 -10.10 -1.81 -7.54
N PRO A 289 -10.44 -2.05 -8.84
CA PRO A 289 -11.59 -2.87 -9.21
C PRO A 289 -11.53 -4.34 -8.75
N GLU A 290 -10.37 -4.80 -8.32
CA GLU A 290 -10.24 -6.14 -7.72
C GLU A 290 -10.67 -6.17 -6.24
N ILE A 291 -10.75 -5.00 -5.58
CA ILE A 291 -11.17 -4.87 -4.18
C ILE A 291 -12.64 -4.47 -4.08
N LEU A 292 -13.06 -3.47 -4.87
CA LEU A 292 -14.35 -2.81 -4.74
C LEU A 292 -15.33 -3.25 -5.83
N PRO A 293 -16.64 -3.33 -5.52
CA PRO A 293 -17.67 -3.55 -6.52
C PRO A 293 -17.86 -2.31 -7.42
N ALA A 294 -18.45 -2.52 -8.60
CA ALA A 294 -18.58 -1.47 -9.62
C ALA A 294 -19.41 -0.25 -9.18
N ASP A 295 -20.36 -0.44 -8.26
CA ASP A 295 -21.19 0.63 -7.72
C ASP A 295 -20.44 1.58 -6.78
N ALA A 296 -19.28 1.16 -6.24
CA ALA A 296 -18.39 2.00 -5.46
C ALA A 296 -17.32 2.71 -6.32
N LEU A 297 -17.31 2.48 -7.65
CA LEU A 297 -16.27 2.97 -8.55
C LEU A 297 -16.77 4.06 -9.49
N VAL A 298 -15.84 4.98 -9.84
CA VAL A 298 -16.03 5.98 -10.88
C VAL A 298 -14.85 5.94 -11.86
N PRO A 299 -15.00 6.45 -13.10
CA PRO A 299 -13.88 6.62 -14.01
C PRO A 299 -12.76 7.48 -13.41
N VAL A 300 -11.51 7.20 -13.81
CA VAL A 300 -10.35 8.03 -13.43
C VAL A 300 -10.56 9.47 -13.89
N GLY A 301 -10.35 10.44 -12.99
CA GLY A 301 -10.49 11.87 -13.26
C GLY A 301 -11.94 12.38 -13.23
N ASP A 302 -12.93 11.53 -12.98
CA ASP A 302 -14.35 11.93 -12.90
C ASP A 302 -14.69 12.55 -11.53
N ALA A 303 -14.41 13.85 -11.38
CA ALA A 303 -14.71 14.58 -10.14
C ALA A 303 -16.22 14.68 -9.86
N VAL A 304 -17.06 14.77 -10.89
CA VAL A 304 -18.53 14.87 -10.74
C VAL A 304 -19.09 13.54 -10.24
N GLY A 305 -18.70 12.44 -10.89
CA GLY A 305 -19.10 11.11 -10.46
C GLY A 305 -18.61 10.78 -9.05
N LEU A 306 -17.36 11.18 -8.71
CA LEU A 306 -16.79 10.98 -7.38
C LEU A 306 -17.62 11.71 -6.30
N ALA A 307 -17.99 12.98 -6.55
CA ALA A 307 -18.86 13.76 -5.66
C ALA A 307 -20.21 13.09 -5.48
N GLY A 308 -20.86 12.70 -6.57
CA GLY A 308 -22.17 12.03 -6.54
C GLY A 308 -22.16 10.75 -5.73
N LYS A 309 -21.14 9.88 -5.94
CA LYS A 309 -20.97 8.63 -5.19
C LYS A 309 -20.69 8.86 -3.70
N VAL A 310 -19.90 9.88 -3.35
CA VAL A 310 -19.65 10.25 -1.94
C VAL A 310 -20.93 10.69 -1.26
N LEU A 311 -21.72 11.56 -1.89
CA LEU A 311 -23.01 12.01 -1.37
C LEU A 311 -24.02 10.85 -1.21
N ASP A 312 -24.05 9.93 -2.17
CA ASP A 312 -24.90 8.74 -2.11
C ASP A 312 -24.47 7.83 -0.95
N ALA A 313 -23.17 7.53 -0.81
CA ALA A 313 -22.65 6.71 0.27
C ALA A 313 -22.90 7.30 1.67
N LEU A 314 -22.95 8.64 1.79
CA LEU A 314 -23.28 9.33 3.04
C LEU A 314 -24.79 9.33 3.34
N SER A 315 -25.64 9.36 2.31
CA SER A 315 -27.09 9.36 2.44
C SER A 315 -27.65 7.95 2.60
N HIS A 316 -27.05 6.99 1.93
CA HIS A 316 -27.44 5.58 1.91
C HIS A 316 -26.21 4.71 2.22
N PRO A 317 -25.73 4.72 3.48
CA PRO A 317 -24.54 3.94 3.81
C PRO A 317 -24.75 2.47 3.44
N PRO A 318 -23.84 1.88 2.65
CA PRO A 318 -23.95 0.49 2.23
C PRO A 318 -23.98 -0.43 3.47
N SER A 319 -24.68 -1.54 3.37
CA SER A 319 -24.65 -2.57 4.40
C SER A 319 -23.21 -2.98 4.67
N ARG A 320 -22.84 -3.12 5.94
CA ARG A 320 -21.49 -3.54 6.32
C ARG A 320 -21.17 -4.90 5.72
N MET A 321 -20.30 -4.91 4.70
CA MET A 321 -19.83 -6.16 4.12
C MET A 321 -18.75 -6.79 4.99
N PRO A 322 -18.73 -8.13 5.11
CA PRO A 322 -17.60 -8.79 5.78
C PRO A 322 -16.30 -8.50 5.01
N PHE A 323 -15.20 -8.34 5.73
CA PHE A 323 -13.90 -8.13 5.11
C PHE A 323 -13.52 -9.34 4.23
N PRO A 324 -13.14 -9.15 2.96
CA PRO A 324 -12.86 -10.26 2.07
C PRO A 324 -11.61 -11.04 2.50
N GLU A 325 -11.74 -12.34 2.83
CA GLU A 325 -10.65 -13.18 3.35
C GLU A 325 -9.43 -13.23 2.42
N ARG A 326 -9.64 -13.11 1.11
CA ARG A 326 -8.56 -13.10 0.12
C ARG A 326 -7.53 -11.99 0.30
N PHE A 327 -7.87 -10.93 1.05
CA PHE A 327 -7.00 -9.79 1.34
C PHE A 327 -6.48 -9.81 2.79
N THR A 328 -6.50 -10.94 3.47
CA THR A 328 -5.83 -11.08 4.76
C THR A 328 -4.36 -11.39 4.60
N ALA A 329 -3.53 -10.93 5.56
CA ALA A 329 -2.10 -11.25 5.60
C ALA A 329 -1.85 -12.76 5.61
N ALA A 330 -2.70 -13.53 6.29
CA ALA A 330 -2.64 -14.99 6.31
C ALA A 330 -2.87 -15.60 4.91
N THR A 331 -3.84 -15.10 4.14
CA THR A 331 -4.08 -15.58 2.78
C THR A 331 -2.95 -15.19 1.83
N MET A 332 -2.44 -13.95 1.93
CA MET A 332 -1.25 -13.52 1.20
C MET A 332 -0.06 -14.46 1.48
N SER A 333 0.23 -14.73 2.75
CA SER A 333 1.35 -15.60 3.15
C SER A 333 1.18 -17.03 2.61
N ARG A 334 -0.02 -17.61 2.67
CA ARG A 334 -0.31 -18.93 2.07
C ARG A 334 -0.02 -18.96 0.56
N GLY A 335 -0.44 -17.90 -0.16
CA GLY A 335 -0.18 -17.78 -1.60
C GLY A 335 1.31 -17.68 -1.92
N VAL A 336 2.04 -16.87 -1.17
CA VAL A 336 3.50 -16.72 -1.31
C VAL A 336 4.23 -18.00 -0.97
N LEU A 337 3.85 -18.68 0.11
CA LEU A 337 4.47 -19.96 0.52
C LEU A 337 4.23 -21.07 -0.50
N ALA A 338 3.03 -21.16 -1.07
CA ALA A 338 2.73 -22.10 -2.14
C ALA A 338 3.62 -21.86 -3.38
N LEU A 339 3.84 -20.59 -3.73
CA LEU A 339 4.75 -20.21 -4.81
C LEU A 339 6.19 -20.61 -4.48
N TYR A 340 6.70 -20.35 -3.28
CA TYR A 340 8.06 -20.76 -2.90
C TYR A 340 8.25 -22.27 -3.06
N ARG A 341 7.31 -23.06 -2.55
CA ARG A 341 7.36 -24.53 -2.66
C ARG A 341 7.32 -25.03 -4.10
N SER A 342 6.70 -24.30 -5.01
CA SER A 342 6.62 -24.67 -6.43
C SER A 342 7.93 -24.43 -7.21
N LEU A 343 8.89 -23.72 -6.61
CA LEU A 343 10.18 -23.39 -7.21
C LEU A 343 11.31 -24.35 -6.79
N LEU A 344 11.06 -25.16 -5.78
CA LEU A 344 12.00 -26.14 -5.22
C LEU A 344 11.65 -27.55 -5.66
#